data_c6c90063bcf232fa89affb293ab7c5a6
#
_entry.id   c6c90063bcf232fa89affb293ab7c5a6
#
_cell.length_a   1.000
_cell.length_b   1.000
_cell.length_c   1.000
_cell.angle_alpha   90.00
_cell.angle_beta   90.00
_cell.angle_gamma   90.00
#
_symmetry.space_group_name_H-M   'P 1'
#
loop_
_entity.id
_entity.type
_entity.pdbx_description
1 polymer ?
#
loop_
_entity_poly.entity_id
_entity_poly.type
_entity_poly.pdbx_seq_one_letter_code
_entity_poly.pdbx_strand_id
1 'polypeptide(L)'
;MPFFQVLLTWFSLLDSVPVEARNADASNCPFFPLHSMASFSRRRFLFTAAGTAVGSLVVAACGGKPPATAPKKETSAAGQGGGDTEVKGATLGFIALTDASPLIIAKEKGFFAKHGMPEVKVVKQTSWAATRDNLELGGARGGIDGAHILTPMPYLLTVGKITKTKQPLPMVILARLNVNGQGLSLSNEFLAEKVTLKSPKLKEIADRKKASGKLLKAAMTFPGGTHDLWMRYWLAANGIDPNTSADLVVVPPAQMVANMQTGTMDTFCVGEPWNQRLVNKKLGYTAAITGEVWKDHPEKAFSLRADWVQQNPNAAKALLMAVQEAQIWCQDPANLDELCEITAKDKYFKASVGDIKPRLAGTFDFGDGRSVTDSPLRMHFWKEVDSHSFPYKSHDLWFLTENIRWGYLPPDTDAQALINQVNRSDLWKEAAIAIGQEKAIPASDSRGKETFFDGVVFDPENPKGYLDSLKIKAMS
;
A
#
# COMPACT_ATOMS: atom_id res chain seq x y z
N MET A 1 -27.86 -29.95 34.47
CA MET A 1 -28.58 -29.09 35.41
C MET A 1 -27.76 -28.92 36.68
N PRO A 2 -27.54 -27.74 37.23
CA PRO A 2 -27.78 -26.35 36.79
C PRO A 2 -26.49 -25.51 36.85
N PHE A 3 -26.24 -24.67 35.84
CA PHE A 3 -25.26 -23.57 35.92
C PHE A 3 -25.62 -22.49 34.83
N PHE A 4 -26.87 -22.04 34.88
CA PHE A 4 -27.33 -20.97 33.96
C PHE A 4 -28.39 -20.11 34.64
N GLN A 5 -28.05 -19.45 35.74
CA GLN A 5 -28.99 -18.54 36.41
C GLN A 5 -28.34 -17.57 37.40
N VAL A 6 -27.20 -16.93 37.05
CA VAL A 6 -26.61 -15.85 37.90
C VAL A 6 -26.01 -14.70 37.03
N LEU A 7 -26.53 -14.39 35.87
CA LEU A 7 -25.99 -13.28 35.03
C LEU A 7 -27.10 -12.39 34.44
N LEU A 8 -28.25 -12.29 35.09
CA LEU A 8 -29.36 -11.43 34.61
C LEU A 8 -29.96 -10.50 35.68
N THR A 9 -29.20 -10.05 36.67
CA THR A 9 -29.67 -9.13 37.71
C THR A 9 -28.75 -7.94 37.99
N TRP A 10 -28.04 -7.42 36.98
CA TRP A 10 -27.19 -6.20 37.12
C TRP A 10 -27.45 -5.13 36.05
N PHE A 11 -28.57 -5.15 35.35
CA PHE A 11 -28.91 -4.14 34.32
C PHE A 11 -30.28 -3.45 34.54
N SER A 12 -30.67 -3.21 35.80
CA SER A 12 -31.90 -2.44 36.07
C SER A 12 -31.79 -1.55 37.30
N LEU A 13 -30.75 -0.71 37.42
CA LEU A 13 -30.64 0.31 38.48
C LEU A 13 -29.72 1.49 38.04
N LEU A 14 -30.06 2.15 36.93
CA LEU A 14 -29.49 3.43 36.50
C LEU A 14 -30.50 4.24 35.66
N ASP A 15 -31.75 4.36 36.15
CA ASP A 15 -32.69 5.35 35.67
C ASP A 15 -33.34 5.98 36.91
N SER A 16 -32.74 7.03 37.41
CA SER A 16 -33.38 8.11 38.20
C SER A 16 -32.37 8.94 38.99
N VAL A 17 -31.77 9.96 38.35
CA VAL A 17 -31.28 11.14 39.07
C VAL A 17 -31.55 12.40 38.21
N PRO A 18 -32.22 13.42 38.72
CA PRO A 18 -32.57 14.63 37.98
C PRO A 18 -31.38 15.57 37.79
N VAL A 19 -31.41 16.28 36.66
CA VAL A 19 -30.54 17.39 36.33
C VAL A 19 -30.93 18.62 37.17
N GLU A 20 -30.09 18.98 38.17
CA GLU A 20 -29.95 20.35 38.68
C GLU A 20 -28.81 20.40 39.73
N ALA A 21 -27.67 20.98 39.35
CA ALA A 21 -26.85 21.87 40.16
C ALA A 21 -25.48 22.11 39.47
N ARG A 22 -25.43 23.16 38.70
CA ARG A 22 -24.14 23.83 38.36
C ARG A 22 -23.74 24.76 39.51
N ASN A 23 -22.42 24.84 39.70
CA ASN A 23 -21.68 25.78 40.54
C ASN A 23 -21.50 25.41 42.01
N ALA A 24 -20.32 24.87 42.33
CA ALA A 24 -19.61 25.18 43.57
C ALA A 24 -18.10 24.90 43.41
N ASP A 25 -17.38 25.87 43.91
CA ASP A 25 -15.96 26.14 43.97
C ASP A 25 -15.03 24.96 44.32
N ALA A 26 -13.86 24.97 43.68
CA ALA A 26 -12.72 24.09 43.98
C ALA A 26 -11.82 24.72 45.05
N SER A 27 -12.06 24.42 46.32
CA SER A 27 -11.04 24.57 47.38
C SER A 27 -11.46 23.73 48.60
N ASN A 28 -10.57 22.82 48.99
CA ASN A 28 -10.56 21.95 50.18
C ASN A 28 -10.95 20.48 49.98
N CYS A 29 -9.92 19.67 49.83
CA CYS A 29 -9.92 18.30 50.33
C CYS A 29 -8.54 17.91 50.87
N PRO A 30 -8.46 17.26 52.04
CA PRO A 30 -7.19 17.06 52.77
C PRO A 30 -6.40 15.80 52.29
N PHE A 31 -5.10 15.91 52.51
CA PHE A 31 -4.04 14.94 52.29
C PHE A 31 -4.30 13.54 52.88
N PHE A 32 -4.00 12.50 52.09
CA PHE A 32 -3.54 11.18 52.56
C PHE A 32 -2.21 10.84 51.89
N PRO A 33 -1.25 10.23 52.60
CA PRO A 33 0.14 10.12 52.15
C PRO A 33 0.37 8.92 51.23
N LEU A 34 1.10 9.18 50.13
CA LEU A 34 1.65 8.19 49.23
C LEU A 34 2.83 7.46 49.87
N HIS A 35 2.73 6.13 50.01
CA HIS A 35 3.87 5.29 50.35
C HIS A 35 4.76 5.13 49.10
N SER A 36 6.07 5.34 49.31
CA SER A 36 7.15 5.25 48.39
C SER A 36 7.31 3.84 47.85
N MET A 37 7.37 3.69 46.52
CA MET A 37 7.99 2.53 45.88
C MET A 37 9.34 2.92 45.31
N ALA A 38 10.32 2.19 45.79
CA ALA A 38 11.75 2.35 45.55
C ALA A 38 12.14 2.22 44.07
N SER A 39 13.00 3.14 43.65
CA SER A 39 13.74 3.10 42.40
C SER A 39 14.76 1.94 42.37
N PHE A 40 14.70 1.06 41.37
CA PHE A 40 15.80 0.16 41.07
C PHE A 40 16.76 0.83 40.09
N SER A 41 17.94 1.16 40.62
CA SER A 41 19.08 1.70 39.94
C SER A 41 19.77 0.65 39.07
N ARG A 42 20.03 1.02 37.80
CA ARG A 42 20.99 0.34 36.92
C ARG A 42 22.39 0.58 37.46
N ARG A 43 23.10 -0.49 37.87
CA ARG A 43 24.58 -0.62 37.75
C ARG A 43 25.08 -1.94 38.34
N ARG A 44 26.05 -2.51 37.59
CA ARG A 44 27.02 -3.56 37.96
C ARG A 44 26.66 -5.01 37.65
N PHE A 45 27.20 -5.45 36.50
CA PHE A 45 27.97 -6.69 36.44
C PHE A 45 29.11 -6.49 35.44
N LEU A 46 30.28 -6.25 35.96
CA LEU A 46 31.56 -6.35 35.29
C LEU A 46 32.47 -7.24 36.15
N PHE A 47 33.31 -8.01 35.45
CA PHE A 47 34.47 -8.77 35.87
C PHE A 47 34.26 -10.18 36.45
N THR A 48 34.72 -11.20 35.70
CA THR A 48 36.01 -11.85 36.05
C THR A 48 36.60 -12.52 34.78
N ALA A 49 37.80 -12.10 34.42
CA ALA A 49 38.67 -12.74 33.44
C ALA A 49 39.74 -13.53 34.21
N ALA A 50 40.39 -14.43 33.54
CA ALA A 50 41.67 -15.10 33.73
C ALA A 50 41.49 -16.63 33.62
N GLY A 51 42.12 -17.34 32.71
CA GLY A 51 43.44 -17.33 32.20
C GLY A 51 43.93 -18.77 32.25
N THR A 52 44.48 -19.28 31.20
CA THR A 52 45.79 -19.93 31.16
C THR A 52 46.00 -20.69 29.84
N ALA A 53 47.07 -20.33 29.19
CA ALA A 53 47.67 -21.01 28.05
C ALA A 53 48.65 -22.10 28.56
N VAL A 54 49.01 -23.04 27.69
CA VAL A 54 50.24 -23.84 27.51
C VAL A 54 49.76 -25.09 26.72
N GLY A 55 50.08 -25.40 25.48
CA GLY A 55 51.40 -25.58 24.89
C GLY A 55 51.74 -27.06 24.84
N SER A 56 51.78 -27.68 23.63
CA SER A 56 52.86 -28.59 23.24
C SER A 56 52.60 -29.24 21.86
N LEU A 57 53.54 -29.06 21.00
CA LEU A 57 53.78 -29.83 19.78
C LEU A 57 54.19 -31.27 20.11
N VAL A 58 53.76 -32.26 19.31
CA VAL A 58 54.55 -33.43 18.94
C VAL A 58 54.24 -33.86 17.51
N VAL A 59 55.26 -34.03 16.72
CA VAL A 59 55.37 -34.57 15.36
C VAL A 59 55.57 -36.09 15.41
N ALA A 60 54.96 -36.83 14.48
CA ALA A 60 55.54 -37.97 13.72
C ALA A 60 54.41 -38.75 13.04
N ALA A 61 54.35 -38.78 11.81
CA ALA A 61 54.99 -39.57 10.73
C ALA A 61 54.37 -40.98 10.50
N CYS A 62 53.98 -41.15 9.20
CA CYS A 62 53.97 -42.37 8.39
C CYS A 62 52.70 -43.25 8.30
N GLY A 63 52.15 -43.35 7.07
CA GLY A 63 51.74 -44.61 6.48
C GLY A 63 50.35 -44.72 5.90
N GLY A 64 50.20 -44.36 4.62
CA GLY A 64 49.63 -45.19 3.59
C GLY A 64 48.15 -45.47 3.43
N LYS A 65 47.62 -44.97 2.40
CA LYS A 65 46.74 -45.44 1.28
C LYS A 65 45.54 -44.50 1.00
N PRO A 66 45.18 -44.30 -0.28
CA PRO A 66 44.28 -43.24 -0.67
C PRO A 66 42.80 -43.61 -0.41
N PRO A 67 41.98 -42.67 0.02
CA PRO A 67 40.56 -42.84 0.08
C PRO A 67 39.89 -42.39 -1.23
N ALA A 68 38.74 -43.04 -1.47
CA ALA A 68 37.85 -42.91 -2.59
C ALA A 68 37.40 -41.48 -2.89
N THR A 69 37.24 -41.20 -4.16
CA THR A 69 36.61 -40.00 -4.77
C THR A 69 35.37 -39.57 -4.02
N ALA A 70 35.42 -38.37 -3.45
CA ALA A 70 34.24 -37.63 -2.99
C ALA A 70 33.38 -37.15 -4.21
N PRO A 71 32.07 -37.08 -4.11
CA PRO A 71 31.23 -36.59 -5.21
C PRO A 71 31.51 -35.10 -5.44
N LYS A 72 31.68 -34.75 -6.72
CA LYS A 72 31.76 -33.36 -7.17
C LYS A 72 30.52 -32.60 -6.71
N LYS A 73 30.73 -31.59 -5.90
CA LYS A 73 29.74 -30.54 -5.64
C LYS A 73 29.51 -29.82 -6.95
N GLU A 74 28.35 -29.98 -7.54
CA GLU A 74 27.89 -29.14 -8.65
C GLU A 74 27.88 -27.69 -8.15
N THR A 75 28.79 -26.91 -8.64
CA THR A 75 28.75 -25.46 -8.56
C THR A 75 27.59 -25.00 -9.42
N SER A 76 26.45 -24.74 -8.81
CA SER A 76 25.40 -23.93 -9.44
C SER A 76 26.04 -22.60 -9.84
N ALA A 77 25.96 -22.27 -11.11
CA ALA A 77 26.40 -21.00 -11.64
C ALA A 77 25.75 -19.86 -10.87
N ALA A 78 26.51 -19.21 -9.99
CA ALA A 78 26.12 -17.95 -9.41
C ALA A 78 26.07 -16.93 -10.54
N GLY A 79 24.89 -16.39 -10.81
CA GLY A 79 24.69 -15.28 -11.75
C GLY A 79 25.63 -14.13 -11.35
N GLN A 80 26.50 -13.74 -12.24
CA GLN A 80 27.33 -12.55 -12.14
C GLN A 80 26.39 -11.35 -12.23
N GLY A 81 26.25 -10.61 -11.12
CA GLY A 81 25.50 -9.35 -11.14
C GLY A 81 25.10 -8.85 -9.76
N GLY A 82 26.07 -8.57 -8.89
CA GLY A 82 25.81 -7.85 -7.64
C GLY A 82 27.08 -7.79 -6.82
N GLY A 83 27.64 -6.59 -6.64
CA GLY A 83 28.60 -6.34 -5.56
C GLY A 83 28.00 -6.77 -4.23
N ASP A 84 28.85 -7.05 -3.22
CA ASP A 84 28.37 -7.36 -1.88
C ASP A 84 27.41 -6.27 -1.38
N THR A 85 26.22 -6.67 -0.92
CA THR A 85 25.25 -5.74 -0.33
C THR A 85 25.74 -5.28 1.04
N GLU A 86 25.54 -4.00 1.37
CA GLU A 86 25.97 -3.37 2.62
C GLU A 86 25.30 -4.03 3.83
N VAL A 87 24.05 -4.49 3.63
CA VAL A 87 23.24 -5.21 4.61
C VAL A 87 22.58 -6.43 3.97
N LYS A 88 22.22 -7.43 4.77
CA LYS A 88 21.58 -8.66 4.28
C LYS A 88 20.04 -8.66 4.45
N GLY A 89 19.49 -7.62 5.05
CA GLY A 89 18.07 -7.52 5.35
C GLY A 89 17.52 -6.10 5.26
N ALA A 90 16.20 -6.04 5.09
CA ALA A 90 15.38 -4.85 5.21
C ALA A 90 13.99 -5.26 5.73
N THR A 91 13.29 -4.35 6.38
CA THR A 91 11.88 -4.56 6.77
C THR A 91 10.97 -3.80 5.83
N LEU A 92 10.18 -4.52 5.03
CA LEU A 92 9.28 -3.97 4.01
C LEU A 92 7.83 -4.14 4.44
N GLY A 93 7.09 -3.04 4.49
CA GLY A 93 5.67 -3.04 4.84
C GLY A 93 4.78 -3.34 3.64
N PHE A 94 3.62 -4.00 3.89
CA PHE A 94 2.57 -4.15 2.88
C PHE A 94 1.18 -4.10 3.51
N ILE A 95 0.18 -3.71 2.73
CA ILE A 95 -1.24 -3.82 3.07
C ILE A 95 -1.82 -5.07 2.37
N ALA A 96 -2.81 -5.71 2.99
CA ALA A 96 -3.50 -6.90 2.44
C ALA A 96 -4.33 -6.54 1.20
N LEU A 97 -3.65 -6.38 0.08
CA LEU A 97 -4.18 -6.05 -1.25
C LEU A 97 -3.42 -6.86 -2.30
N THR A 98 -4.08 -7.23 -3.39
CA THR A 98 -3.47 -8.05 -4.45
C THR A 98 -2.28 -7.37 -5.13
N ASP A 99 -2.22 -6.05 -5.12
CA ASP A 99 -1.10 -5.26 -5.64
C ASP A 99 0.19 -5.35 -4.79
N ALA A 100 0.12 -5.95 -3.59
CA ALA A 100 1.30 -6.27 -2.78
C ALA A 100 1.97 -7.61 -3.18
N SER A 101 1.37 -8.35 -4.10
CA SER A 101 1.85 -9.67 -4.52
C SER A 101 3.34 -9.70 -4.88
N PRO A 102 3.93 -8.73 -5.62
CA PRO A 102 5.35 -8.80 -5.96
C PRO A 102 6.28 -8.84 -4.74
N LEU A 103 5.99 -8.11 -3.66
CA LEU A 103 6.80 -8.14 -2.44
C LEU A 103 6.69 -9.51 -1.74
N ILE A 104 5.47 -10.06 -1.70
CA ILE A 104 5.20 -11.35 -1.07
C ILE A 104 5.89 -12.47 -1.86
N ILE A 105 5.75 -12.47 -3.18
CA ILE A 105 6.36 -13.44 -4.07
C ILE A 105 7.90 -13.35 -4.04
N ALA A 106 8.47 -12.14 -4.02
CA ALA A 106 9.90 -11.96 -3.88
C ALA A 106 10.43 -12.66 -2.61
N LYS A 107 9.67 -12.63 -1.51
CA LYS A 107 10.02 -13.34 -0.27
C LYS A 107 9.80 -14.83 -0.37
N GLU A 108 8.63 -15.29 -0.81
CA GLU A 108 8.23 -16.72 -0.81
C GLU A 108 9.00 -17.54 -1.86
N LYS A 109 9.33 -16.95 -3.02
CA LYS A 109 10.11 -17.61 -4.09
C LYS A 109 11.62 -17.40 -3.93
N GLY A 110 12.07 -16.69 -2.87
CA GLY A 110 13.48 -16.53 -2.55
C GLY A 110 14.24 -15.53 -3.45
N PHE A 111 13.54 -14.66 -4.20
CA PHE A 111 14.21 -13.68 -5.06
C PHE A 111 15.07 -12.70 -4.28
N PHE A 112 14.66 -12.28 -3.08
CA PHE A 112 15.53 -11.48 -2.22
C PHE A 112 16.83 -12.20 -1.87
N ALA A 113 16.75 -13.48 -1.48
CA ALA A 113 17.92 -14.27 -1.15
C ALA A 113 18.85 -14.50 -2.38
N LYS A 114 18.25 -14.70 -3.57
CA LYS A 114 18.96 -14.81 -4.85
C LYS A 114 19.85 -13.59 -5.13
N HIS A 115 19.37 -12.41 -4.75
CA HIS A 115 20.09 -11.14 -4.91
C HIS A 115 20.88 -10.72 -3.66
N GLY A 116 21.23 -11.65 -2.76
CA GLY A 116 22.08 -11.39 -1.62
C GLY A 116 21.40 -10.76 -0.40
N MET A 117 20.06 -10.75 -0.35
CA MET A 117 19.24 -10.18 0.72
C MET A 117 18.39 -11.25 1.44
N PRO A 118 18.96 -12.31 2.04
CA PRO A 118 18.18 -13.42 2.61
C PRO A 118 17.35 -13.05 3.85
N GLU A 119 17.70 -11.96 4.53
CA GLU A 119 17.09 -11.56 5.81
C GLU A 119 15.95 -10.53 5.64
N VAL A 120 15.52 -10.26 4.40
CA VAL A 120 14.38 -9.36 4.16
C VAL A 120 13.13 -9.88 4.86
N LYS A 121 12.46 -8.98 5.58
CA LYS A 121 11.15 -9.21 6.21
C LYS A 121 10.07 -8.47 5.45
N VAL A 122 8.98 -9.15 5.11
CA VAL A 122 7.78 -8.57 4.49
C VAL A 122 6.66 -8.62 5.53
N VAL A 123 6.27 -7.45 6.08
CA VAL A 123 5.44 -7.33 7.27
C VAL A 123 4.13 -6.63 6.97
N LYS A 124 3.02 -7.29 7.36
CA LYS A 124 1.67 -6.73 7.16
C LYS A 124 1.46 -5.50 8.01
N GLN A 125 0.96 -4.44 7.38
CA GLN A 125 0.49 -3.23 8.02
C GLN A 125 -1.05 -3.24 8.10
N THR A 126 -1.60 -2.65 9.15
CA THR A 126 -3.06 -2.67 9.39
C THR A 126 -3.78 -1.55 8.63
N SER A 127 -3.09 -0.48 8.28
CA SER A 127 -3.62 0.67 7.55
C SER A 127 -2.49 1.50 6.92
N TRP A 128 -2.83 2.39 6.00
CA TRP A 128 -1.85 3.34 5.43
C TRP A 128 -1.31 4.33 6.49
N ALA A 129 -2.12 4.66 7.51
CA ALA A 129 -1.64 5.44 8.64
C ALA A 129 -0.57 4.67 9.44
N ALA A 130 -0.76 3.38 9.69
CA ALA A 130 0.25 2.53 10.33
C ALA A 130 1.52 2.40 9.46
N THR A 131 1.36 2.27 8.14
CA THR A 131 2.50 2.26 7.20
C THR A 131 3.30 3.55 7.31
N ARG A 132 2.63 4.71 7.28
CA ARG A 132 3.24 6.03 7.47
C ARG A 132 4.01 6.11 8.80
N ASP A 133 3.37 5.74 9.90
CA ASP A 133 3.97 5.84 11.25
C ASP A 133 5.19 4.93 11.38
N ASN A 134 5.13 3.73 10.80
CA ASN A 134 6.25 2.79 10.81
C ASN A 134 7.40 3.21 9.87
N LEU A 135 7.12 3.90 8.76
CA LEU A 135 8.14 4.55 7.93
C LEU A 135 8.82 5.70 8.68
N GLU A 136 8.07 6.54 9.42
CA GLU A 136 8.65 7.57 10.27
C GLU A 136 9.56 6.98 11.36
N LEU A 137 9.15 5.86 11.93
CA LEU A 137 9.96 5.15 12.92
C LEU A 137 11.25 4.59 12.31
N GLY A 138 11.17 3.97 11.12
CA GLY A 138 12.29 3.33 10.43
C GLY A 138 12.65 1.95 11.01
N GLY A 139 13.19 1.06 10.15
CA GLY A 139 13.47 -0.33 10.50
C GLY A 139 14.41 -0.49 11.69
N ALA A 140 15.44 0.33 11.78
CA ALA A 140 16.40 0.31 12.89
C ALA A 140 15.76 0.58 14.28
N ARG A 141 14.59 1.20 14.32
CA ARG A 141 13.83 1.49 15.55
C ARG A 141 12.57 0.64 15.70
N GLY A 142 12.46 -0.45 14.94
CA GLY A 142 11.33 -1.38 14.98
C GLY A 142 10.16 -1.01 14.07
N GLY A 143 10.34 -0.03 13.18
CA GLY A 143 9.44 0.29 12.09
C GLY A 143 9.80 -0.45 10.80
N ILE A 144 9.68 0.23 9.66
CA ILE A 144 9.97 -0.31 8.33
C ILE A 144 10.90 0.60 7.53
N ASP A 145 11.71 0.01 6.64
CA ASP A 145 12.68 0.71 5.78
C ASP A 145 12.05 1.13 4.45
N GLY A 146 11.00 0.45 4.05
CA GLY A 146 10.24 0.71 2.83
C GLY A 146 8.91 -0.02 2.82
N ALA A 147 8.15 0.18 1.75
CA ALA A 147 6.82 -0.42 1.65
C ALA A 147 6.31 -0.53 0.20
N HIS A 148 5.37 -1.45 -0.01
CA HIS A 148 4.29 -1.31 -0.95
C HIS A 148 3.40 -0.17 -0.44
N ILE A 149 3.23 0.90 -1.23
CA ILE A 149 2.59 2.14 -0.77
C ILE A 149 1.78 2.82 -1.89
N LEU A 150 0.75 3.58 -1.52
CA LEU A 150 0.00 4.42 -2.46
C LEU A 150 0.95 5.43 -3.12
N THR A 151 0.97 5.48 -4.44
CA THR A 151 1.95 6.27 -5.21
C THR A 151 2.12 7.72 -4.75
N PRO A 152 1.08 8.50 -4.37
CA PRO A 152 1.28 9.89 -3.90
C PRO A 152 1.92 9.99 -2.52
N MET A 153 1.80 8.97 -1.65
CA MET A 153 2.26 9.08 -0.26
C MET A 153 3.76 9.39 -0.10
N PRO A 154 4.69 8.79 -0.87
CA PRO A 154 6.11 9.13 -0.78
C PRO A 154 6.40 10.63 -0.97
N TYR A 155 5.68 11.27 -1.87
CA TYR A 155 5.78 12.72 -2.09
C TYR A 155 5.28 13.52 -0.89
N LEU A 156 4.09 13.16 -0.39
CA LEU A 156 3.47 13.83 0.77
C LEU A 156 4.28 13.60 2.06
N LEU A 157 4.94 12.44 2.21
CA LEU A 157 5.91 12.17 3.29
C LEU A 157 7.15 13.04 3.15
N THR A 158 7.72 13.13 1.94
CA THR A 158 8.94 13.88 1.66
C THR A 158 8.79 15.36 2.01
N VAL A 159 7.63 15.94 1.77
CA VAL A 159 7.35 17.34 2.16
C VAL A 159 6.74 17.50 3.57
N GLY A 160 6.63 16.42 4.35
CA GLY A 160 6.11 16.46 5.72
C GLY A 160 4.61 16.70 5.87
N LYS A 161 3.84 16.67 4.77
CA LYS A 161 2.39 16.98 4.80
C LYS A 161 1.58 15.94 5.57
N ILE A 162 1.95 14.67 5.45
CA ILE A 162 1.21 13.55 6.07
C ILE A 162 1.97 12.89 7.22
N THR A 163 3.21 13.26 7.49
CA THR A 163 3.96 12.76 8.65
C THR A 163 3.26 13.14 9.94
N LYS A 164 3.33 12.26 10.94
CA LYS A 164 2.75 12.51 12.27
C LYS A 164 3.46 13.65 12.99
N THR A 165 4.77 13.73 12.80
CA THR A 165 5.63 14.76 13.37
C THR A 165 5.57 16.10 12.63
N LYS A 166 4.91 16.16 11.45
CA LYS A 166 4.91 17.32 10.54
C LYS A 166 6.32 17.70 10.04
N GLN A 167 7.29 16.81 10.20
CA GLN A 167 8.63 16.99 9.66
C GLN A 167 8.79 16.23 8.34
N PRO A 168 9.59 16.72 7.40
CA PRO A 168 9.93 16.00 6.18
C PRO A 168 10.49 14.60 6.47
N LEU A 169 9.98 13.60 5.75
CA LEU A 169 10.54 12.26 5.69
C LEU A 169 10.90 11.95 4.25
N PRO A 170 12.13 12.21 3.81
CA PRO A 170 12.56 11.95 2.45
C PRO A 170 12.37 10.47 2.06
N MET A 171 11.64 10.26 0.97
CA MET A 171 11.36 8.95 0.40
C MET A 171 11.87 8.88 -1.03
N VAL A 172 12.06 7.65 -1.54
CA VAL A 172 12.31 7.40 -2.96
C VAL A 172 11.37 6.34 -3.50
N ILE A 173 10.90 6.51 -4.72
CA ILE A 173 10.14 5.53 -5.48
C ILE A 173 11.08 4.80 -6.42
N LEU A 174 11.17 3.49 -6.29
CA LEU A 174 12.06 2.64 -7.08
C LEU A 174 11.33 1.96 -8.25
N ALA A 175 10.03 1.64 -8.08
CA ALA A 175 9.22 0.98 -9.11
C ALA A 175 7.73 1.26 -8.91
N ARG A 176 6.92 1.10 -9.95
CA ARG A 176 5.48 0.80 -9.81
C ARG A 176 5.33 -0.69 -9.55
N LEU A 177 4.48 -1.06 -8.61
CA LEU A 177 4.21 -2.47 -8.34
C LEU A 177 3.16 -3.03 -9.28
N ASN A 178 2.24 -2.18 -9.74
CA ASN A 178 1.16 -2.56 -10.65
C ASN A 178 0.56 -1.36 -11.38
N VAL A 179 -0.19 -1.68 -12.42
CA VAL A 179 -1.19 -0.79 -13.04
C VAL A 179 -2.59 -1.38 -12.84
N ASN A 180 -3.64 -0.54 -12.85
CA ASN A 180 -5.03 -0.93 -12.62
C ASN A 180 -5.28 -1.61 -11.26
N GLY A 181 -6.34 -2.40 -11.11
CA GLY A 181 -6.57 -3.30 -9.97
C GLY A 181 -7.32 -2.71 -8.78
N GLN A 182 -8.00 -1.59 -8.98
CA GLN A 182 -8.89 -1.00 -7.97
C GLN A 182 -10.34 -1.02 -8.46
N GLY A 183 -11.29 -0.81 -7.55
CA GLY A 183 -12.71 -0.72 -7.90
C GLY A 183 -13.43 0.38 -7.14
N LEU A 184 -14.47 0.90 -7.80
CA LEU A 184 -15.46 1.81 -7.25
C LEU A 184 -16.72 1.00 -7.01
N SER A 185 -17.06 0.70 -5.77
CA SER A 185 -18.18 -0.18 -5.41
C SER A 185 -19.21 0.54 -4.56
N LEU A 186 -20.48 0.17 -4.75
CA LEU A 186 -21.65 0.70 -4.02
C LEU A 186 -22.35 -0.38 -3.21
N SER A 187 -23.08 0.05 -2.19
CA SER A 187 -24.02 -0.78 -1.44
C SER A 187 -25.13 -1.31 -2.33
N ASN A 188 -25.65 -2.51 -2.01
CA ASN A 188 -26.86 -3.05 -2.63
C ASN A 188 -28.11 -2.20 -2.42
N GLU A 189 -28.09 -1.23 -1.50
CA GLU A 189 -29.15 -0.21 -1.39
C GLU A 189 -29.38 0.51 -2.72
N PHE A 190 -28.34 0.67 -3.53
CA PHE A 190 -28.37 1.37 -4.83
C PHE A 190 -28.36 0.43 -6.05
N LEU A 191 -28.58 -0.86 -5.84
CA LEU A 191 -28.52 -1.84 -6.94
C LEU A 191 -29.56 -1.57 -8.03
N ALA A 192 -30.75 -1.10 -7.63
CA ALA A 192 -31.83 -0.78 -8.57
C ALA A 192 -31.48 0.39 -9.51
N GLU A 193 -30.65 1.34 -9.05
CA GLU A 193 -30.21 2.49 -9.83
C GLU A 193 -29.15 2.11 -10.88
N LYS A 194 -28.49 0.95 -10.75
CA LYS A 194 -27.46 0.45 -11.68
C LYS A 194 -26.41 1.49 -12.02
N VAL A 195 -25.85 2.11 -11.00
CA VAL A 195 -24.78 3.11 -11.17
C VAL A 195 -23.56 2.46 -11.84
N THR A 196 -23.03 3.14 -12.86
CA THR A 196 -21.81 2.74 -13.59
C THR A 196 -20.79 3.87 -13.57
N LEU A 197 -19.69 3.72 -14.30
CA LEU A 197 -18.61 4.71 -14.38
C LEU A 197 -19.12 6.12 -14.69
N LYS A 198 -19.98 6.26 -15.71
CA LYS A 198 -20.60 7.53 -16.10
C LYS A 198 -22.11 7.35 -15.97
N SER A 199 -22.66 7.85 -14.87
CA SER A 199 -24.07 7.64 -14.55
C SER A 199 -24.71 8.85 -13.88
N PRO A 200 -25.72 9.49 -14.48
CA PRO A 200 -26.46 10.57 -13.83
C PRO A 200 -27.14 10.11 -12.54
N LYS A 201 -27.40 8.79 -12.40
CA LYS A 201 -28.00 8.22 -11.18
C LYS A 201 -27.15 8.42 -9.95
N LEU A 202 -25.81 8.45 -10.07
CA LEU A 202 -24.93 8.73 -8.94
C LEU A 202 -25.21 10.13 -8.37
N LYS A 203 -25.37 11.12 -9.25
CA LYS A 203 -25.72 12.48 -8.83
C LYS A 203 -27.11 12.56 -8.23
N GLU A 204 -28.10 11.89 -8.80
CA GLU A 204 -29.46 11.82 -8.25
C GLU A 204 -29.45 11.24 -6.83
N ILE A 205 -28.63 10.20 -6.56
CA ILE A 205 -28.46 9.61 -5.23
C ILE A 205 -27.85 10.65 -4.28
N ALA A 206 -26.77 11.32 -4.67
CA ALA A 206 -26.10 12.31 -3.85
C ALA A 206 -27.02 13.49 -3.52
N ASP A 207 -27.76 14.01 -4.52
CA ASP A 207 -28.72 15.12 -4.36
C ASP A 207 -29.88 14.72 -3.43
N ARG A 208 -30.44 13.52 -3.61
CA ARG A 208 -31.51 12.97 -2.75
C ARG A 208 -31.06 12.83 -1.30
N LYS A 209 -29.84 12.33 -1.07
CA LYS A 209 -29.26 12.25 0.28
C LYS A 209 -29.07 13.64 0.88
N LYS A 210 -28.50 14.57 0.13
CA LYS A 210 -28.29 15.95 0.59
C LYS A 210 -29.61 16.65 0.93
N ALA A 211 -30.65 16.45 0.14
CA ALA A 211 -31.99 16.97 0.42
C ALA A 211 -32.59 16.39 1.70
N SER A 212 -32.23 15.17 2.10
CA SER A 212 -32.62 14.55 3.37
C SER A 212 -31.74 14.91 4.56
N GLY A 213 -30.80 15.88 4.42
CA GLY A 213 -29.88 16.30 5.46
C GLY A 213 -28.71 15.33 5.69
N LYS A 214 -28.47 14.40 4.76
CA LYS A 214 -27.35 13.44 4.80
C LYS A 214 -26.47 13.62 3.58
N LEU A 215 -25.19 13.37 3.69
CA LEU A 215 -24.28 13.34 2.54
C LEU A 215 -24.06 11.90 2.05
N LEU A 216 -23.68 11.76 0.79
CA LEU A 216 -23.20 10.50 0.24
C LEU A 216 -21.89 10.11 0.96
N LYS A 217 -21.90 9.02 1.72
CA LYS A 217 -20.71 8.53 2.44
C LYS A 217 -19.83 7.72 1.51
N ALA A 218 -18.72 8.31 1.10
CA ALA A 218 -17.77 7.72 0.19
C ALA A 218 -16.48 7.37 0.93
N ALA A 219 -16.18 6.06 1.06
CA ALA A 219 -15.00 5.62 1.76
C ALA A 219 -13.78 5.53 0.84
N MET A 220 -12.66 5.96 1.35
CA MET A 220 -11.33 5.81 0.74
C MET A 220 -10.34 5.36 1.82
N THR A 221 -9.09 5.07 1.45
CA THR A 221 -8.17 4.43 2.39
C THR A 221 -7.17 5.37 3.05
N PHE A 222 -6.88 6.50 2.41
CA PHE A 222 -5.97 7.52 2.93
C PHE A 222 -6.12 8.85 2.15
N PRO A 223 -6.23 10.02 2.84
CA PRO A 223 -6.37 11.32 2.19
C PRO A 223 -5.17 11.66 1.29
N GLY A 224 -5.43 12.12 0.07
CA GLY A 224 -4.42 12.42 -0.94
C GLY A 224 -3.74 11.18 -1.55
N GLY A 225 -4.12 9.96 -1.12
CA GLY A 225 -3.68 8.71 -1.72
C GLY A 225 -4.48 8.34 -2.98
N THR A 226 -4.06 7.30 -3.70
CA THR A 226 -4.68 6.91 -4.98
C THR A 226 -6.18 6.67 -4.88
N HIS A 227 -6.65 5.93 -3.87
CA HIS A 227 -8.09 5.62 -3.70
C HIS A 227 -8.93 6.87 -3.42
N ASP A 228 -8.39 7.87 -2.72
CA ASP A 228 -9.05 9.16 -2.50
C ASP A 228 -9.12 9.94 -3.82
N LEU A 229 -8.03 9.98 -4.58
CA LEU A 229 -8.00 10.70 -5.85
C LEU A 229 -8.92 10.06 -6.89
N TRP A 230 -9.01 8.71 -6.97
CA TRP A 230 -9.97 8.02 -7.83
C TRP A 230 -11.41 8.30 -7.43
N MET A 231 -11.73 8.25 -6.14
CA MET A 231 -13.07 8.57 -5.63
C MET A 231 -13.45 10.02 -5.94
N ARG A 232 -12.57 10.97 -5.65
CA ARG A 232 -12.80 12.39 -5.93
C ARG A 232 -12.96 12.67 -7.41
N TYR A 233 -12.11 12.06 -8.26
CA TYR A 233 -12.19 12.20 -9.70
C TYR A 233 -13.53 11.69 -10.23
N TRP A 234 -13.93 10.47 -9.83
CA TRP A 234 -15.19 9.85 -10.23
C TRP A 234 -16.42 10.67 -9.81
N LEU A 235 -16.46 11.14 -8.57
CA LEU A 235 -17.55 12.00 -8.09
C LEU A 235 -17.60 13.30 -8.88
N ALA A 236 -16.47 14.00 -9.07
CA ALA A 236 -16.40 15.26 -9.78
C ALA A 236 -16.78 15.12 -11.26
N ALA A 237 -16.34 14.07 -11.94
CA ALA A 237 -16.70 13.77 -13.33
C ALA A 237 -18.19 13.48 -13.51
N ASN A 238 -18.88 13.00 -12.45
CA ASN A 238 -20.34 12.84 -12.41
C ASN A 238 -21.07 14.07 -11.85
N GLY A 239 -20.39 15.22 -11.71
CA GLY A 239 -21.00 16.49 -11.29
C GLY A 239 -21.29 16.59 -9.80
N ILE A 240 -20.61 15.79 -8.96
CA ILE A 240 -20.72 15.79 -7.50
C ILE A 240 -19.46 16.42 -6.93
N ASP A 241 -19.58 17.54 -6.22
CA ASP A 241 -18.45 18.12 -5.49
C ASP A 241 -18.17 17.26 -4.24
N PRO A 242 -17.00 16.58 -4.18
CA PRO A 242 -16.69 15.70 -3.06
C PRO A 242 -16.48 16.43 -1.74
N ASN A 243 -16.26 17.75 -1.75
CA ASN A 243 -16.08 18.55 -0.54
C ASN A 243 -17.39 19.03 0.08
N THR A 244 -18.46 19.17 -0.73
CA THR A 244 -19.73 19.77 -0.27
C THR A 244 -20.94 18.86 -0.42
N SER A 245 -20.83 17.80 -1.20
CA SER A 245 -21.94 16.90 -1.53
C SER A 245 -21.66 15.42 -1.19
N ALA A 246 -20.46 15.12 -0.69
CA ALA A 246 -20.10 13.81 -0.14
C ALA A 246 -19.40 13.94 1.22
N ASP A 247 -19.50 12.90 2.01
CA ASP A 247 -18.75 12.71 3.26
C ASP A 247 -17.66 11.67 2.99
N LEU A 248 -16.40 12.13 2.85
CA LEU A 248 -15.27 11.27 2.55
C LEU A 248 -14.69 10.69 3.84
N VAL A 249 -14.88 9.40 4.03
CA VAL A 249 -14.46 8.69 5.25
C VAL A 249 -13.26 7.78 5.00
N VAL A 250 -12.35 7.71 5.98
CA VAL A 250 -11.16 6.86 5.90
C VAL A 250 -11.44 5.49 6.49
N VAL A 251 -11.34 4.44 5.68
CA VAL A 251 -11.53 3.06 6.12
C VAL A 251 -10.35 2.20 5.66
N PRO A 252 -9.70 1.44 6.55
CA PRO A 252 -8.67 0.50 6.16
C PRO A 252 -9.19 -0.56 5.18
N PRO A 253 -8.40 -0.98 4.17
CA PRO A 253 -8.86 -1.91 3.13
C PRO A 253 -9.56 -3.17 3.66
N ALA A 254 -8.99 -3.85 4.63
CA ALA A 254 -9.54 -5.08 5.20
C ALA A 254 -10.88 -4.88 5.95
N GLN A 255 -11.26 -3.63 6.24
CA GLN A 255 -12.51 -3.29 6.94
C GLN A 255 -13.62 -2.83 6.00
N MET A 256 -13.34 -2.61 4.70
CA MET A 256 -14.31 -2.05 3.73
C MET A 256 -15.60 -2.88 3.67
N VAL A 257 -15.50 -4.20 3.50
CA VAL A 257 -16.66 -5.08 3.36
C VAL A 257 -17.51 -5.12 4.64
N ALA A 258 -16.88 -5.13 5.81
CA ALA A 258 -17.59 -5.13 7.10
C ALA A 258 -18.33 -3.79 7.33
N ASN A 259 -17.68 -2.68 7.01
CA ASN A 259 -18.31 -1.36 7.12
C ASN A 259 -19.47 -1.18 6.11
N MET A 260 -19.35 -1.73 4.89
CA MET A 260 -20.46 -1.76 3.95
C MET A 260 -21.64 -2.57 4.49
N GLN A 261 -21.36 -3.73 5.09
CA GLN A 261 -22.40 -4.58 5.69
C GLN A 261 -23.17 -3.89 6.83
N THR A 262 -22.50 -3.03 7.60
CA THR A 262 -23.13 -2.29 8.71
C THR A 262 -23.78 -0.98 8.27
N GLY A 263 -23.77 -0.63 6.96
CA GLY A 263 -24.36 0.58 6.42
C GLY A 263 -23.67 1.88 6.86
N THR A 264 -22.39 1.80 7.28
CA THR A 264 -21.63 2.99 7.69
C THR A 264 -21.08 3.78 6.52
N MET A 265 -21.18 3.24 5.29
CA MET A 265 -20.82 3.92 4.04
C MET A 265 -21.75 3.48 2.89
N ASP A 266 -21.82 4.30 1.85
CA ASP A 266 -22.64 4.09 0.66
C ASP A 266 -21.84 3.56 -0.51
N THR A 267 -20.59 4.03 -0.64
CA THR A 267 -19.66 3.68 -1.70
C THR A 267 -18.22 3.66 -1.18
N PHE A 268 -17.34 2.95 -1.86
CA PHE A 268 -15.92 2.98 -1.56
C PHE A 268 -15.05 2.81 -2.80
N CYS A 269 -13.81 3.32 -2.72
CA CYS A 269 -12.72 2.99 -3.62
C CYS A 269 -11.63 2.26 -2.85
N VAL A 270 -11.27 1.06 -3.32
CA VAL A 270 -10.22 0.22 -2.71
C VAL A 270 -9.63 -0.75 -3.72
N GLY A 271 -8.40 -1.23 -3.45
CA GLY A 271 -7.78 -2.31 -4.20
C GLY A 271 -8.43 -3.68 -4.00
N GLU A 272 -8.19 -4.58 -4.96
CA GLU A 272 -8.58 -5.98 -4.82
C GLU A 272 -7.80 -6.67 -3.65
N PRO A 273 -8.41 -7.66 -2.99
CA PRO A 273 -9.56 -8.45 -3.39
C PRO A 273 -10.90 -7.97 -2.79
N TRP A 274 -10.97 -6.77 -2.22
CA TRP A 274 -12.11 -6.36 -1.40
C TRP A 274 -13.38 -6.06 -2.21
N ASN A 275 -13.25 -5.61 -3.47
CA ASN A 275 -14.41 -5.42 -4.35
C ASN A 275 -15.00 -6.78 -4.76
N GLN A 276 -14.18 -7.75 -5.16
CA GLN A 276 -14.65 -9.10 -5.46
C GLN A 276 -15.31 -9.75 -4.24
N ARG A 277 -14.72 -9.60 -3.05
CA ARG A 277 -15.30 -10.10 -1.81
C ARG A 277 -16.66 -9.47 -1.48
N LEU A 278 -16.83 -8.18 -1.75
CA LEU A 278 -18.11 -7.48 -1.59
C LEU A 278 -19.21 -8.14 -2.46
N VAL A 279 -18.88 -8.37 -3.75
CA VAL A 279 -19.77 -9.03 -4.72
C VAL A 279 -20.08 -10.47 -4.29
N ASN A 280 -19.06 -11.26 -3.96
CA ASN A 280 -19.22 -12.65 -3.50
C ASN A 280 -20.12 -12.77 -2.26
N LYS A 281 -20.06 -11.79 -1.37
CA LYS A 281 -20.93 -11.70 -0.17
C LYS A 281 -22.30 -11.12 -0.45
N LYS A 282 -22.61 -10.68 -1.68
CA LYS A 282 -23.85 -10.03 -2.07
C LYS A 282 -24.20 -8.81 -1.19
N LEU A 283 -23.21 -8.03 -0.80
CA LEU A 283 -23.36 -6.84 0.03
C LEU A 283 -23.34 -5.55 -0.79
N GLY A 284 -22.89 -5.62 -2.02
CA GLY A 284 -22.79 -4.50 -2.94
C GLY A 284 -22.35 -4.97 -4.31
N TYR A 285 -22.15 -4.01 -5.19
CA TYR A 285 -21.73 -4.23 -6.56
C TYR A 285 -20.62 -3.23 -6.95
N THR A 286 -19.85 -3.56 -7.97
CA THR A 286 -18.81 -2.69 -8.51
C THR A 286 -19.38 -1.84 -9.64
N ALA A 287 -19.46 -0.53 -9.46
CA ALA A 287 -19.91 0.41 -10.49
C ALA A 287 -18.92 0.47 -11.66
N ALA A 288 -17.61 0.51 -11.32
CA ALA A 288 -16.53 0.56 -12.29
C ALA A 288 -15.23 0.00 -11.70
N ILE A 289 -14.35 -0.51 -12.56
CA ILE A 289 -12.94 -0.76 -12.25
C ILE A 289 -12.10 0.46 -12.68
N THR A 290 -11.04 0.75 -11.95
CA THR A 290 -10.27 2.00 -12.21
C THR A 290 -9.54 2.00 -13.55
N GLY A 291 -9.26 0.83 -14.14
CA GLY A 291 -8.78 0.74 -15.52
C GLY A 291 -9.76 1.33 -16.57
N GLU A 292 -11.07 1.42 -16.23
CA GLU A 292 -12.05 2.15 -17.06
C GLU A 292 -11.95 3.67 -16.86
N VAL A 293 -11.48 4.14 -15.69
CA VAL A 293 -11.26 5.56 -15.41
C VAL A 293 -10.08 6.08 -16.23
N TRP A 294 -8.98 5.37 -16.17
CA TRP A 294 -7.74 5.64 -16.90
C TRP A 294 -7.02 4.32 -17.16
N LYS A 295 -6.93 3.93 -18.42
CA LYS A 295 -6.32 2.67 -18.83
C LYS A 295 -4.85 2.62 -18.46
N ASP A 296 -4.44 1.50 -17.85
CA ASP A 296 -3.06 1.25 -17.41
C ASP A 296 -2.52 2.37 -16.50
N HIS A 297 -3.40 2.92 -15.64
CA HIS A 297 -2.98 3.91 -14.65
C HIS A 297 -2.04 3.29 -13.62
N PRO A 298 -1.01 4.04 -13.16
CA PRO A 298 -0.14 3.58 -12.09
C PRO A 298 -0.91 3.54 -10.76
N GLU A 299 -0.56 2.57 -9.90
CA GLU A 299 -1.28 2.44 -8.63
C GLU A 299 -0.34 2.41 -7.42
N LYS A 300 0.31 1.30 -7.14
CA LYS A 300 1.21 1.20 -5.98
C LYS A 300 2.66 1.40 -6.37
N ALA A 301 3.40 2.00 -5.47
CA ALA A 301 4.84 2.14 -5.59
C ALA A 301 5.57 1.16 -4.66
N PHE A 302 6.72 0.68 -5.09
CA PHE A 302 7.77 0.19 -4.22
C PHE A 302 8.63 1.38 -3.83
N SER A 303 8.56 1.76 -2.57
CA SER A 303 9.21 2.96 -2.06
C SER A 303 9.99 2.65 -0.79
N LEU A 304 11.17 3.25 -0.68
CA LEU A 304 12.06 3.14 0.47
C LEU A 304 12.32 4.52 1.07
N ARG A 305 12.79 4.55 2.32
CA ARG A 305 13.33 5.75 2.93
C ARG A 305 14.61 6.17 2.18
N ALA A 306 14.74 7.45 1.87
CA ALA A 306 15.89 7.96 1.11
C ALA A 306 17.22 7.78 1.87
N ASP A 307 17.22 7.98 3.20
CA ASP A 307 18.39 7.77 4.05
C ASP A 307 18.87 6.30 4.05
N TRP A 308 17.93 5.34 4.03
CA TRP A 308 18.26 3.92 3.93
C TRP A 308 18.91 3.59 2.57
N VAL A 309 18.34 4.11 1.47
CA VAL A 309 18.89 3.90 0.11
C VAL A 309 20.27 4.53 -0.04
N GLN A 310 20.48 5.73 0.53
CA GLN A 310 21.78 6.39 0.50
C GLN A 310 22.85 5.62 1.26
N GLN A 311 22.49 5.00 2.38
CA GLN A 311 23.41 4.19 3.20
C GLN A 311 23.65 2.80 2.60
N ASN A 312 22.71 2.27 1.80
CA ASN A 312 22.72 0.90 1.31
C ASN A 312 22.39 0.82 -0.20
N PRO A 313 23.17 1.47 -1.08
CA PRO A 313 22.84 1.56 -2.50
C PRO A 313 22.84 0.19 -3.21
N ASN A 314 23.77 -0.72 -2.89
CA ASN A 314 23.79 -2.06 -3.48
C ASN A 314 22.64 -2.92 -2.97
N ALA A 315 22.28 -2.82 -1.69
CA ALA A 315 21.12 -3.50 -1.12
C ALA A 315 19.80 -2.96 -1.73
N ALA A 316 19.68 -1.65 -1.97
CA ALA A 316 18.51 -1.06 -2.63
C ALA A 316 18.35 -1.57 -4.06
N LYS A 317 19.45 -1.68 -4.82
CA LYS A 317 19.45 -2.28 -6.17
C LYS A 317 19.09 -3.76 -6.11
N ALA A 318 19.62 -4.52 -5.16
CA ALA A 318 19.29 -5.94 -4.97
C ALA A 318 17.81 -6.17 -4.64
N LEU A 319 17.22 -5.34 -3.76
CA LEU A 319 15.80 -5.36 -3.47
C LEU A 319 14.95 -5.08 -4.73
N LEU A 320 15.36 -4.09 -5.52
CA LEU A 320 14.64 -3.71 -6.74
C LEU A 320 14.72 -4.81 -7.81
N MET A 321 15.89 -5.44 -8.02
CA MET A 321 16.05 -6.60 -8.90
C MET A 321 15.13 -7.74 -8.49
N ALA A 322 15.05 -8.06 -7.19
CA ALA A 322 14.19 -9.10 -6.66
C ALA A 322 12.70 -8.80 -6.87
N VAL A 323 12.29 -7.51 -6.72
CA VAL A 323 10.91 -7.08 -6.95
C VAL A 323 10.55 -7.14 -8.43
N GLN A 324 11.44 -6.71 -9.34
CA GLN A 324 11.22 -6.81 -10.79
C GLN A 324 11.07 -8.26 -11.24
N GLU A 325 11.92 -9.19 -10.78
CA GLU A 325 11.77 -10.62 -11.06
C GLU A 325 10.44 -11.19 -10.52
N ALA A 326 10.04 -10.75 -9.33
CA ALA A 326 8.76 -11.15 -8.76
C ALA A 326 7.57 -10.60 -9.57
N GLN A 327 7.67 -9.40 -10.12
CA GLN A 327 6.65 -8.83 -11.00
C GLN A 327 6.52 -9.61 -12.32
N ILE A 328 7.64 -10.01 -12.91
CA ILE A 328 7.67 -10.89 -14.10
C ILE A 328 6.98 -12.22 -13.77
N TRP A 329 7.35 -12.83 -12.65
CA TRP A 329 6.73 -14.07 -12.19
C TRP A 329 5.23 -13.94 -11.93
N CYS A 330 4.79 -12.84 -11.27
CA CYS A 330 3.37 -12.57 -11.02
C CYS A 330 2.57 -12.30 -12.30
N GLN A 331 3.22 -11.79 -13.36
CA GLN A 331 2.58 -11.51 -14.64
C GLN A 331 2.33 -12.76 -15.47
N ASP A 332 3.12 -13.82 -15.28
CA ASP A 332 2.99 -15.07 -16.03
C ASP A 332 1.69 -15.80 -15.66
N PRO A 333 0.79 -16.06 -16.62
CA PRO A 333 -0.46 -16.77 -16.37
C PRO A 333 -0.27 -18.18 -15.80
N ALA A 334 0.86 -18.83 -16.09
CA ALA A 334 1.18 -20.17 -15.59
C ALA A 334 1.33 -20.17 -14.05
N ASN A 335 1.66 -19.05 -13.45
CA ASN A 335 1.87 -18.91 -12.02
C ASN A 335 0.62 -18.41 -11.25
N LEU A 336 -0.48 -18.13 -11.95
CA LEU A 336 -1.65 -17.47 -11.34
C LEU A 336 -2.23 -18.26 -10.16
N ASP A 337 -2.32 -19.58 -10.26
CA ASP A 337 -2.87 -20.42 -9.19
C ASP A 337 -1.97 -20.42 -7.97
N GLU A 338 -0.66 -20.64 -8.14
CA GLU A 338 0.31 -20.56 -7.05
C GLU A 338 0.35 -19.17 -6.42
N LEU A 339 0.28 -18.11 -7.24
CA LEU A 339 0.19 -16.72 -6.75
C LEU A 339 -0.99 -16.55 -5.80
N CYS A 340 -2.18 -17.00 -6.21
CA CYS A 340 -3.40 -16.89 -5.42
C CYS A 340 -3.32 -17.71 -4.13
N GLU A 341 -2.80 -18.94 -4.18
CA GLU A 341 -2.63 -19.81 -3.01
C GLU A 341 -1.64 -19.24 -1.99
N ILE A 342 -0.51 -18.69 -2.46
CA ILE A 342 0.48 -18.06 -1.60
C ILE A 342 -0.13 -16.85 -0.90
N THR A 343 -0.77 -15.95 -1.66
CA THR A 343 -1.25 -14.67 -1.15
C THR A 343 -2.53 -14.77 -0.34
N ALA A 344 -3.33 -15.82 -0.54
CA ALA A 344 -4.55 -16.08 0.24
C ALA A 344 -4.28 -16.36 1.73
N LYS A 345 -3.08 -16.83 2.08
CA LYS A 345 -2.72 -17.24 3.44
C LYS A 345 -3.01 -16.15 4.48
N ASP A 346 -3.33 -16.55 5.71
CA ASP A 346 -3.68 -15.65 6.83
C ASP A 346 -2.61 -14.60 7.12
N LYS A 347 -1.34 -14.98 6.99
CA LYS A 347 -0.21 -14.06 7.16
C LYS A 347 -0.15 -12.96 6.10
N TYR A 348 -0.84 -13.13 4.95
CA TYR A 348 -0.89 -12.16 3.85
C TYR A 348 -2.28 -11.53 3.75
N PHE A 349 -3.11 -11.93 2.78
CA PHE A 349 -4.39 -11.22 2.56
C PHE A 349 -5.51 -11.69 3.50
N LYS A 350 -5.45 -12.94 3.97
CA LYS A 350 -6.55 -13.56 4.72
C LYS A 350 -7.85 -13.48 3.91
N ALA A 351 -7.77 -13.86 2.65
CA ALA A 351 -8.87 -13.86 1.69
C ALA A 351 -8.94 -15.22 1.00
N SER A 352 -10.11 -15.62 0.51
CA SER A 352 -10.23 -16.85 -0.25
C SER A 352 -9.60 -16.70 -1.64
N VAL A 353 -9.12 -17.80 -2.24
CA VAL A 353 -8.68 -17.82 -3.64
C VAL A 353 -9.80 -17.33 -4.57
N GLY A 354 -11.07 -17.65 -4.26
CA GLY A 354 -12.23 -17.17 -5.01
C GLY A 354 -12.48 -15.65 -4.92
N ASP A 355 -11.94 -14.96 -3.91
CA ASP A 355 -11.96 -13.50 -3.84
C ASP A 355 -10.81 -12.87 -4.66
N ILE A 356 -9.70 -13.61 -4.86
CA ILE A 356 -8.47 -13.10 -5.47
C ILE A 356 -8.40 -13.40 -6.97
N LYS A 357 -8.53 -14.69 -7.34
CA LYS A 357 -8.20 -15.21 -8.67
C LYS A 357 -9.02 -14.60 -9.81
N PRO A 358 -10.38 -14.44 -9.72
CA PRO A 358 -11.16 -14.00 -10.87
C PRO A 358 -10.65 -12.68 -11.46
N ARG A 359 -10.51 -11.64 -10.65
CA ARG A 359 -10.11 -10.31 -11.12
C ARG A 359 -8.64 -10.22 -11.55
N LEU A 360 -7.76 -11.02 -10.97
CA LEU A 360 -6.39 -11.16 -11.47
C LEU A 360 -6.34 -11.87 -12.83
N ALA A 361 -7.24 -12.82 -13.07
CA ALA A 361 -7.39 -13.48 -14.37
C ALA A 361 -8.07 -12.60 -15.42
N GLY A 362 -8.61 -11.43 -15.05
CA GLY A 362 -9.36 -10.57 -15.97
C GLY A 362 -10.86 -10.90 -16.04
N THR A 363 -11.38 -11.70 -15.13
CA THR A 363 -12.81 -12.00 -15.02
C THR A 363 -13.44 -11.10 -13.96
N PHE A 364 -14.37 -10.26 -14.38
CA PHE A 364 -15.10 -9.33 -13.53
C PHE A 364 -16.57 -9.67 -13.53
N ASP A 365 -17.08 -10.19 -12.42
CA ASP A 365 -18.48 -10.11 -12.05
C ASP A 365 -18.67 -8.79 -11.28
N PHE A 366 -19.49 -7.91 -11.81
CA PHE A 366 -19.76 -6.61 -11.18
C PHE A 366 -20.81 -6.70 -10.08
N GLY A 367 -21.56 -7.78 -9.97
CA GLY A 367 -22.62 -7.99 -8.97
C GLY A 367 -23.94 -7.33 -9.29
N ASP A 368 -24.09 -6.70 -10.45
CA ASP A 368 -25.29 -6.01 -10.93
C ASP A 368 -25.88 -6.63 -12.22
N GLY A 369 -25.38 -7.82 -12.59
CA GLY A 369 -25.72 -8.55 -13.81
C GLY A 369 -24.77 -8.29 -14.97
N ARG A 370 -23.84 -7.33 -14.86
CA ARG A 370 -22.72 -7.18 -15.81
C ARG A 370 -21.60 -8.15 -15.48
N SER A 371 -20.97 -8.70 -16.52
CA SER A 371 -19.75 -9.49 -16.39
C SER A 371 -18.86 -9.33 -17.62
N VAL A 372 -17.55 -9.46 -17.42
CA VAL A 372 -16.53 -9.41 -18.48
C VAL A 372 -15.49 -10.48 -18.18
N THR A 373 -15.02 -11.17 -19.21
CA THR A 373 -13.90 -12.14 -19.17
C THR A 373 -12.75 -11.63 -20.03
N ASP A 374 -11.53 -12.09 -19.71
CA ASP A 374 -10.30 -11.74 -20.43
C ASP A 374 -10.07 -10.22 -20.60
N SER A 375 -10.51 -9.44 -19.60
CA SER A 375 -10.41 -8.00 -19.65
C SER A 375 -8.94 -7.54 -19.64
N PRO A 376 -8.50 -6.72 -20.60
CA PRO A 376 -7.17 -6.12 -20.59
C PRO A 376 -7.04 -5.04 -19.50
N LEU A 377 -8.14 -4.64 -18.86
CA LEU A 377 -8.16 -3.65 -17.77
C LEU A 377 -7.92 -4.30 -16.39
N ARG A 378 -7.57 -5.57 -16.35
CA ARG A 378 -7.14 -6.25 -15.13
C ARG A 378 -5.86 -5.63 -14.58
N MET A 379 -5.50 -6.01 -13.37
CA MET A 379 -4.20 -5.67 -12.81
C MET A 379 -3.07 -6.30 -13.64
N HIS A 380 -2.05 -5.51 -13.93
CA HIS A 380 -0.81 -5.97 -14.54
C HIS A 380 0.38 -5.55 -13.68
N PHE A 381 1.39 -6.42 -13.61
CA PHE A 381 2.60 -6.23 -12.81
C PHE A 381 3.81 -5.88 -13.67
N TRP A 382 3.86 -6.42 -14.90
CA TRP A 382 4.99 -6.29 -15.81
C TRP A 382 4.53 -6.22 -17.27
N LYS A 383 5.37 -5.70 -18.11
CA LYS A 383 5.28 -5.74 -19.58
C LYS A 383 6.70 -5.75 -20.12
N GLU A 384 6.94 -6.53 -21.18
CA GLU A 384 8.27 -6.74 -21.74
C GLU A 384 8.83 -5.53 -22.47
N VAL A 385 7.98 -4.66 -22.97
CA VAL A 385 8.33 -3.40 -23.64
C VAL A 385 7.55 -2.27 -22.99
N ASP A 386 8.20 -1.16 -22.66
CA ASP A 386 7.59 -0.05 -21.92
C ASP A 386 6.87 -0.54 -20.66
N SER A 387 7.65 -1.09 -19.72
CA SER A 387 7.12 -1.86 -18.59
C SER A 387 6.15 -1.07 -17.73
N HIS A 388 5.07 -1.74 -17.32
CA HIS A 388 4.14 -1.24 -16.30
C HIS A 388 4.81 -0.96 -14.94
N SER A 389 5.94 -1.62 -14.67
CA SER A 389 6.74 -1.40 -13.46
C SER A 389 7.56 -0.11 -13.50
N PHE A 390 7.79 0.45 -14.70
CA PHE A 390 8.59 1.67 -14.84
C PHE A 390 7.89 2.87 -14.18
N PRO A 391 8.60 3.63 -13.32
CA PRO A 391 8.01 4.76 -12.62
C PRO A 391 8.03 6.03 -13.50
N TYR A 392 7.09 6.11 -14.48
CA TYR A 392 6.97 7.28 -15.34
C TYR A 392 6.77 8.56 -14.52
N LYS A 393 7.59 9.58 -14.74
CA LYS A 393 7.49 10.89 -14.08
C LYS A 393 6.23 11.65 -14.45
N SER A 394 5.72 11.47 -15.68
CA SER A 394 4.44 12.06 -16.12
C SER A 394 3.26 11.57 -15.28
N HIS A 395 3.28 10.32 -14.83
CA HIS A 395 2.26 9.79 -13.94
C HIS A 395 2.30 10.45 -12.55
N ASP A 396 3.51 10.65 -12.03
CA ASP A 396 3.69 11.35 -10.75
C ASP A 396 3.20 12.79 -10.82
N LEU A 397 3.46 13.44 -11.96
CA LEU A 397 3.00 14.81 -12.19
C LEU A 397 1.47 14.90 -12.13
N TRP A 398 0.74 13.92 -12.71
CA TRP A 398 -0.71 13.87 -12.57
C TRP A 398 -1.15 13.75 -11.11
N PHE A 399 -0.54 12.84 -10.35
CA PHE A 399 -0.88 12.66 -8.92
C PHE A 399 -0.61 13.92 -8.10
N LEU A 400 0.50 14.61 -8.34
CA LEU A 400 0.81 15.86 -7.64
C LEU A 400 -0.15 16.97 -8.07
N THR A 401 -0.51 17.03 -9.35
CA THR A 401 -1.50 17.97 -9.88
C THR A 401 -2.87 17.74 -9.25
N GLU A 402 -3.32 16.47 -9.10
CA GLU A 402 -4.56 16.17 -8.39
C GLU A 402 -4.46 16.48 -6.87
N ASN A 403 -3.31 16.28 -6.24
CA ASN A 403 -3.11 16.69 -4.84
C ASN A 403 -3.17 18.22 -4.68
N ILE A 404 -2.71 18.99 -5.67
CA ILE A 404 -2.91 20.45 -5.72
C ILE A 404 -4.38 20.77 -5.94
N ARG A 405 -5.06 20.12 -6.91
CA ARG A 405 -6.49 20.30 -7.18
C ARG A 405 -7.34 20.20 -5.92
N TRP A 406 -7.03 19.26 -5.06
CA TRP A 406 -7.81 18.95 -3.85
C TRP A 406 -7.27 19.61 -2.57
N GLY A 407 -6.23 20.48 -2.68
CA GLY A 407 -5.68 21.25 -1.55
C GLY A 407 -4.79 20.45 -0.59
N TYR A 408 -4.38 19.24 -0.97
CA TYR A 408 -3.39 18.47 -0.18
C TYR A 408 -1.97 19.02 -0.32
N LEU A 409 -1.68 19.62 -1.47
CA LEU A 409 -0.46 20.37 -1.73
C LEU A 409 -0.79 21.83 -2.06
N PRO A 410 0.08 22.78 -1.69
CA PRO A 410 -0.07 24.18 -2.09
C PRO A 410 -0.07 24.38 -3.61
N PRO A 411 -0.77 25.41 -4.12
CA PRO A 411 -0.81 25.69 -5.56
C PRO A 411 0.56 26.03 -6.17
N ASP A 412 1.49 26.54 -5.37
CA ASP A 412 2.85 26.93 -5.74
C ASP A 412 3.88 25.79 -5.56
N THR A 413 3.42 24.56 -5.33
CA THR A 413 4.30 23.40 -5.20
C THR A 413 5.08 23.18 -6.50
N ASP A 414 6.42 23.19 -6.41
CA ASP A 414 7.29 22.77 -7.52
C ASP A 414 7.24 21.24 -7.67
N ALA A 415 6.23 20.77 -8.40
CA ALA A 415 6.01 19.35 -8.62
C ALA A 415 7.18 18.69 -9.36
N GLN A 416 7.83 19.40 -10.30
CA GLN A 416 8.93 18.84 -11.08
C GLN A 416 10.18 18.63 -10.22
N ALA A 417 10.53 19.58 -9.37
CA ALA A 417 11.64 19.42 -8.42
C ALA A 417 11.37 18.27 -7.45
N LEU A 418 10.14 18.18 -6.93
CA LEU A 418 9.74 17.12 -6.02
C LEU A 418 9.77 15.72 -6.69
N ILE A 419 9.32 15.61 -7.94
CA ILE A 419 9.42 14.37 -8.73
C ILE A 419 10.88 13.97 -8.92
N ASN A 420 11.74 14.90 -9.29
CA ASN A 420 13.17 14.60 -9.49
C ASN A 420 13.87 14.17 -8.19
N GLN A 421 13.41 14.62 -7.03
CA GLN A 421 13.91 14.22 -5.73
C GLN A 421 13.48 12.79 -5.35
N VAL A 422 12.23 12.42 -5.65
CA VAL A 422 11.60 11.20 -5.12
C VAL A 422 11.63 10.04 -6.12
N ASN A 423 11.42 10.31 -7.40
CA ASN A 423 11.36 9.28 -8.43
C ASN A 423 12.76 8.88 -8.89
N ARG A 424 13.11 7.61 -8.74
CA ARG A 424 14.41 7.04 -9.08
C ARG A 424 14.28 6.07 -10.26
N SER A 425 13.75 6.58 -11.38
CA SER A 425 13.71 5.84 -12.66
C SER A 425 15.10 5.42 -13.16
N ASP A 426 16.15 6.15 -12.75
CA ASP A 426 17.55 5.77 -12.97
C ASP A 426 17.91 4.42 -12.35
N LEU A 427 17.59 4.22 -11.06
CA LEU A 427 17.86 2.95 -10.38
C LEU A 427 17.01 1.81 -10.95
N TRP A 428 15.77 2.12 -11.38
CA TRP A 428 14.92 1.12 -12.06
C TRP A 428 15.58 0.59 -13.33
N LYS A 429 16.12 1.50 -14.17
CA LYS A 429 16.82 1.16 -15.42
C LYS A 429 18.05 0.30 -15.14
N GLU A 430 18.86 0.68 -14.15
CA GLU A 430 20.04 -0.10 -13.75
C GLU A 430 19.69 -1.52 -13.28
N ALA A 431 18.60 -1.68 -12.52
CA ALA A 431 18.16 -2.97 -12.05
C ALA A 431 17.62 -3.83 -13.21
N ALA A 432 16.83 -3.23 -14.12
CA ALA A 432 16.31 -3.92 -15.30
C ALA A 432 17.43 -4.46 -16.20
N ILE A 433 18.47 -3.65 -16.46
CA ILE A 433 19.68 -4.10 -17.18
C ILE A 433 20.35 -5.28 -16.45
N ALA A 434 20.50 -5.18 -15.14
CA ALA A 434 21.19 -6.20 -14.35
C ALA A 434 20.48 -7.57 -14.35
N ILE A 435 19.15 -7.59 -14.58
CA ILE A 435 18.37 -8.84 -14.72
C ILE A 435 18.06 -9.21 -16.18
N GLY A 436 18.70 -8.54 -17.17
CA GLY A 436 18.52 -8.85 -18.60
C GLY A 436 17.18 -8.39 -19.19
N GLN A 437 16.61 -7.30 -18.67
CA GLN A 437 15.30 -6.76 -19.06
C GLN A 437 15.43 -5.37 -19.73
N GLU A 438 16.47 -5.14 -20.52
CA GLU A 438 16.72 -3.86 -21.20
C GLU A 438 15.57 -3.43 -22.11
N LYS A 439 14.89 -4.38 -22.74
CA LYS A 439 13.73 -4.12 -23.61
C LYS A 439 12.55 -3.52 -22.87
N ALA A 440 12.47 -3.73 -21.56
CA ALA A 440 11.41 -3.19 -20.72
C ALA A 440 11.59 -1.70 -20.40
N ILE A 441 12.78 -1.14 -20.69
CA ILE A 441 13.09 0.28 -20.43
C ILE A 441 12.42 1.14 -21.51
N PRO A 442 11.51 2.06 -21.15
CA PRO A 442 10.90 2.94 -22.12
C PRO A 442 11.90 4.01 -22.62
N ALA A 443 11.64 4.52 -23.82
CA ALA A 443 12.46 5.56 -24.42
C ALA A 443 12.40 6.91 -23.69
N SER A 444 11.37 7.15 -22.87
CA SER A 444 11.15 8.41 -22.17
C SER A 444 10.62 8.16 -20.75
N ASP A 445 10.92 9.07 -19.82
CA ASP A 445 10.34 9.12 -18.48
C ASP A 445 8.88 9.67 -18.49
N SER A 446 8.35 10.04 -19.67
CA SER A 446 6.96 10.46 -19.88
C SER A 446 6.23 9.47 -20.79
N ARG A 447 5.01 9.10 -20.42
CA ARG A 447 4.09 8.31 -21.26
C ARG A 447 3.27 9.22 -22.21
N GLY A 448 3.44 10.56 -22.11
CA GLY A 448 2.74 11.53 -22.92
C GLY A 448 1.37 11.89 -22.36
N LYS A 449 0.47 12.30 -23.28
CA LYS A 449 -0.89 12.71 -22.92
C LYS A 449 -1.75 11.54 -22.53
N GLU A 450 -2.54 11.71 -21.47
CA GLU A 450 -3.43 10.70 -20.92
C GLU A 450 -4.88 11.16 -21.03
N THR A 451 -5.75 10.28 -21.52
CA THR A 451 -7.17 10.58 -21.69
C THR A 451 -7.99 9.77 -20.69
N PHE A 452 -8.87 10.46 -19.96
CA PHE A 452 -9.76 9.86 -18.96
C PHE A 452 -11.13 9.53 -19.57
N PHE A 453 -11.93 8.72 -18.85
CA PHE A 453 -13.24 8.23 -19.31
C PHE A 453 -14.24 9.34 -19.68
N ASP A 454 -14.11 10.52 -19.08
CA ASP A 454 -14.98 11.68 -19.31
C ASP A 454 -14.52 12.56 -20.49
N GLY A 455 -13.41 12.18 -21.13
CA GLY A 455 -12.80 12.89 -22.26
C GLY A 455 -11.84 13.99 -21.85
N VAL A 456 -11.60 14.18 -20.54
CA VAL A 456 -10.55 15.10 -20.06
C VAL A 456 -9.19 14.52 -20.41
N VAL A 457 -8.28 15.40 -20.86
CA VAL A 457 -6.92 15.04 -21.22
C VAL A 457 -5.94 15.69 -20.24
N PHE A 458 -5.08 14.88 -19.64
CA PHE A 458 -3.92 15.36 -18.92
C PHE A 458 -2.72 15.44 -19.87
N ASP A 459 -2.20 16.64 -20.06
CA ASP A 459 -0.97 16.90 -20.81
C ASP A 459 0.15 17.20 -19.80
N PRO A 460 1.18 16.36 -19.69
CA PRO A 460 2.29 16.61 -18.77
C PRO A 460 3.11 17.87 -19.10
N GLU A 461 3.02 18.36 -20.36
CA GLU A 461 3.66 19.62 -20.74
C GLU A 461 2.82 20.85 -20.32
N ASN A 462 1.54 20.65 -19.91
CA ASN A 462 0.65 21.72 -19.51
C ASN A 462 -0.28 21.32 -18.36
N PRO A 463 0.27 20.96 -17.17
CA PRO A 463 -0.54 20.55 -16.02
C PRO A 463 -1.46 21.68 -15.51
N LYS A 464 -1.07 22.95 -15.70
CA LYS A 464 -1.93 24.10 -15.36
C LYS A 464 -3.16 24.15 -16.24
N GLY A 465 -3.04 23.93 -17.55
CA GLY A 465 -4.19 23.88 -18.47
C GLY A 465 -5.17 22.76 -18.12
N TYR A 466 -4.66 21.61 -17.63
CA TYR A 466 -5.50 20.54 -17.08
C TYR A 466 -6.30 21.03 -15.87
N LEU A 467 -5.65 21.64 -14.87
CA LEU A 467 -6.33 22.20 -13.69
C LEU A 467 -7.37 23.26 -14.05
N ASP A 468 -7.04 24.15 -15.00
CA ASP A 468 -7.93 25.22 -15.43
C ASP A 468 -9.19 24.67 -16.14
N SER A 469 -9.09 23.52 -16.83
CA SER A 469 -10.21 22.86 -17.51
C SER A 469 -11.23 22.21 -16.56
N LEU A 470 -10.83 21.93 -15.32
CA LEU A 470 -11.67 21.22 -14.35
C LEU A 470 -12.60 22.17 -13.60
N LYS A 471 -13.91 21.86 -13.63
CA LYS A 471 -14.97 22.69 -13.01
C LYS A 471 -15.02 22.53 -11.48
N ILE A 472 -14.79 21.31 -10.97
CA ILE A 472 -14.89 21.00 -9.56
C ILE A 472 -13.48 20.78 -9.00
N LYS A 473 -13.11 21.62 -8.05
CA LYS A 473 -11.81 21.62 -7.36
C LYS A 473 -11.97 22.25 -5.98
N ALA A 474 -11.02 22.01 -5.08
CA ALA A 474 -11.04 22.71 -3.79
C ALA A 474 -10.99 24.23 -4.05
N MET A 475 -11.79 24.97 -3.29
CA MET A 475 -11.67 26.42 -3.31
C MET A 475 -10.31 26.80 -2.73
N SER A 476 -9.53 27.52 -3.50
CA SER A 476 -8.26 28.15 -3.08
C SER A 476 -8.54 29.31 -2.13
#